data_857fe70b860896e8c339623bad7c32b7
#
_entry.id   857fe70b860896e8c339623bad7c32b7
#
_cell.length_a   1.000
_cell.length_b   1.000
_cell.length_c   1.000
_cell.angle_alpha   90.00
_cell.angle_beta   90.00
_cell.angle_gamma   90.00
#
_symmetry.space_group_name_H-M   'P 1'
#
loop_
_entity.id
_entity.type
_entity.pdbx_description
1 polymer ?
#
loop_
_entity_poly.entity_id
_entity_poly.type
_entity_poly.pdbx_seq_one_letter_code
_entity_poly.pdbx_strand_id
1 'polypeptide(L)'
;IKPGRRIGRRDRIGLLGKEGGSGGWSHLHFEIKSRQPSGEWGTQAGYAFLWQAYLREYDPAVIAVARPHHFLWAGEEAVLDASKSWSKLGGALDTQWTLHDGSVAGGPILKRRYPRAGSYSEIVKVTDAAGNVAYDFADVQVIDRAHPDRLPPTIHPTYYPTFDIRPGDPVRFTVRSFRTQTGQETWDFGDGSAPVQVQSDGNAEKLSPEGYAVTTHRFTRPGDYIVTVTRTNRHAYRATGHLHVRVERQNTRVPERPN
;
A
#
# COMPACT_ATOMS: atom_id res chain seq x y z
N ILE A 1 1.84 5.07 28.08
CA ILE A 1 0.88 4.29 28.90
C ILE A 1 1.66 3.40 29.83
N LYS A 2 1.18 3.24 31.07
CA LYS A 2 1.81 2.32 32.04
C LYS A 2 1.26 0.90 31.87
N PRO A 3 2.10 -0.15 32.05
CA PRO A 3 1.64 -1.53 32.06
C PRO A 3 0.47 -1.76 33.01
N GLY A 4 -0.48 -2.62 32.64
CA GLY A 4 -1.67 -2.93 33.43
C GLY A 4 -2.82 -1.93 33.34
N ARG A 5 -2.67 -0.80 32.67
CA ARG A 5 -3.75 0.16 32.44
C ARG A 5 -4.75 -0.41 31.42
N ARG A 6 -6.03 -0.42 31.76
CA ARG A 6 -7.09 -0.64 30.79
C ARG A 6 -7.22 0.58 29.88
N ILE A 7 -7.40 0.34 28.59
CA ILE A 7 -7.63 1.36 27.59
C ILE A 7 -8.98 1.09 26.92
N GLY A 8 -9.72 2.14 26.67
CA GLY A 8 -10.95 2.10 25.90
C GLY A 8 -10.66 2.13 24.40
N ARG A 9 -11.70 1.83 23.61
CA ARG A 9 -11.67 2.02 22.16
C ARG A 9 -11.44 3.51 21.87
N ARG A 10 -10.54 3.84 20.94
CA ARG A 10 -10.14 5.20 20.53
C ARG A 10 -9.29 5.97 21.55
N ASP A 11 -8.95 5.38 22.68
CA ASP A 11 -8.00 6.02 23.57
C ASP A 11 -6.65 6.18 22.85
N ARG A 12 -6.08 7.37 22.95
CA ARG A 12 -4.73 7.62 22.46
C ARG A 12 -3.73 6.88 23.32
N ILE A 13 -3.06 5.88 22.76
CA ILE A 13 -2.06 5.07 23.48
C ILE A 13 -0.63 5.60 23.38
N GLY A 14 -0.36 6.48 22.41
CA GLY A 14 0.97 7.06 22.21
C GLY A 14 1.07 7.85 20.92
N LEU A 15 2.28 8.23 20.60
CA LEU A 15 2.69 8.75 19.30
C LEU A 15 3.57 7.71 18.64
N LEU A 16 3.49 7.65 17.31
CA LEU A 16 4.38 6.79 16.54
C LEU A 16 5.79 7.39 16.59
N GLY A 17 6.74 6.65 17.12
CA GLY A 17 8.12 7.07 17.29
C GLY A 17 9.11 6.16 16.57
N LYS A 18 10.37 6.51 16.64
CA LYS A 18 11.51 5.77 16.07
C LYS A 18 12.56 5.37 17.09
N GLU A 19 12.20 5.44 18.36
CA GLU A 19 13.08 5.08 19.48
C GLU A 19 13.25 3.57 19.59
N GLY A 20 14.30 3.15 20.27
CA GLY A 20 14.62 1.73 20.49
C GLY A 20 15.17 1.04 19.23
N GLY A 21 14.85 -0.23 19.06
CA GLY A 21 15.32 -1.07 17.96
C GLY A 21 14.64 -0.83 16.59
N SER A 22 14.18 0.39 16.31
CA SER A 22 13.40 0.73 15.13
C SER A 22 14.19 0.78 13.82
N GLY A 23 15.52 0.69 13.85
CA GLY A 23 16.35 0.93 12.67
C GLY A 23 16.27 2.36 12.12
N GLY A 24 15.82 3.32 12.94
CA GLY A 24 15.66 4.73 12.57
C GLY A 24 14.33 5.06 11.86
N TRP A 25 13.35 4.16 11.90
CA TRP A 25 12.06 4.31 11.26
C TRP A 25 10.93 4.46 12.26
N SER A 26 9.97 5.30 11.96
CA SER A 26 8.74 5.36 12.75
C SER A 26 7.84 4.19 12.39
N HIS A 27 7.65 3.26 13.31
CA HIS A 27 6.76 2.12 13.11
C HIS A 27 6.17 1.64 14.45
N LEU A 28 5.09 0.86 14.35
CA LEU A 28 4.44 0.23 15.48
C LEU A 28 4.66 -1.28 15.42
N HIS A 29 5.24 -1.84 16.47
CA HIS A 29 5.18 -3.27 16.72
C HIS A 29 3.89 -3.59 17.49
N PHE A 30 3.15 -4.56 16.99
CA PHE A 30 1.92 -5.01 17.59
C PHE A 30 1.94 -6.53 17.75
N GLU A 31 1.76 -7.01 18.97
CA GLU A 31 1.58 -8.42 19.26
C GLU A 31 0.40 -8.65 20.21
N ILE A 32 -0.22 -9.81 20.11
CA ILE A 32 -1.25 -10.27 21.04
C ILE A 32 -0.69 -11.47 21.77
N LYS A 33 -0.76 -11.43 23.11
CA LYS A 33 -0.40 -12.56 23.95
C LYS A 33 -1.64 -13.15 24.62
N SER A 34 -1.67 -14.46 24.72
CA SER A 34 -2.68 -15.19 25.50
C SER A 34 -2.06 -16.36 26.24
N ARG A 35 -2.75 -16.84 27.25
CA ARG A 35 -2.37 -18.12 27.88
C ARG A 35 -2.53 -19.27 26.88
N GLN A 36 -1.49 -20.02 26.75
CA GLN A 36 -1.44 -21.22 25.90
C GLN A 36 -1.93 -22.45 26.69
N PRO A 37 -2.24 -23.56 26.02
CA PRO A 37 -2.61 -24.81 26.69
C PRO A 37 -1.56 -25.29 27.71
N SER A 38 -0.30 -24.93 27.53
CA SER A 38 0.79 -25.17 28.50
C SER A 38 0.68 -24.39 29.81
N GLY A 39 -0.23 -23.41 29.87
CA GLY A 39 -0.34 -22.46 30.98
C GLY A 39 0.57 -21.23 30.88
N GLU A 40 1.53 -21.24 29.95
CA GLU A 40 2.44 -20.11 29.71
C GLU A 40 1.82 -19.05 28.81
N TRP A 41 2.34 -17.79 28.88
CA TRP A 41 1.97 -16.75 27.96
C TRP A 41 2.73 -16.90 26.65
N GLY A 42 2.01 -17.00 25.54
CA GLY A 42 2.56 -17.08 24.19
C GLY A 42 1.94 -16.07 23.24
N THR A 43 2.68 -15.73 22.20
CA THR A 43 2.24 -14.83 21.14
C THR A 43 1.24 -15.52 20.23
N GLN A 44 0.17 -14.81 19.88
CA GLN A 44 -0.80 -15.21 18.85
C GLN A 44 -0.65 -14.34 17.60
N ALA A 45 -1.07 -14.89 16.45
CA ALA A 45 -1.17 -14.14 15.22
C ALA A 45 -2.14 -12.96 15.38
N GLY A 46 -1.64 -11.74 15.32
CA GLY A 46 -2.43 -10.52 15.48
C GLY A 46 -3.37 -10.24 14.30
N TYR A 47 -3.17 -10.90 13.16
CA TYR A 47 -3.87 -10.61 11.90
C TYR A 47 -5.40 -10.74 12.01
N ALA A 48 -5.91 -11.81 12.60
CA ALA A 48 -7.35 -12.03 12.74
C ALA A 48 -8.04 -10.92 13.56
N PHE A 49 -7.39 -10.46 14.62
CA PHE A 49 -7.90 -9.36 15.46
C PHE A 49 -7.89 -8.03 14.74
N LEU A 50 -6.82 -7.73 14.00
CA LEU A 50 -6.72 -6.52 13.16
C LEU A 50 -7.78 -6.54 12.06
N TRP A 51 -7.99 -7.69 11.43
CA TRP A 51 -9.02 -7.88 10.41
C TRP A 51 -10.43 -7.64 10.95
N GLN A 52 -10.77 -8.24 12.11
CA GLN A 52 -12.05 -8.00 12.77
C GLN A 52 -12.22 -6.52 13.16
N ALA A 53 -11.16 -5.88 13.65
CA ALA A 53 -11.19 -4.46 13.98
C ALA A 53 -11.44 -3.62 12.73
N TYR A 54 -10.76 -3.92 11.61
CA TYR A 54 -10.94 -3.25 10.33
C TYR A 54 -12.37 -3.38 9.81
N LEU A 55 -12.92 -4.60 9.74
CA LEU A 55 -14.30 -4.82 9.30
C LEU A 55 -15.31 -4.06 10.15
N ARG A 56 -15.13 -4.04 11.46
CA ARG A 56 -16.03 -3.33 12.38
C ARG A 56 -15.92 -1.81 12.28
N GLU A 57 -14.71 -1.29 12.01
CA GLU A 57 -14.46 0.15 11.96
C GLU A 57 -14.89 0.75 10.61
N TYR A 58 -14.60 0.09 9.52
CA TYR A 58 -14.80 0.62 8.18
C TYR A 58 -16.00 0.02 7.44
N ASP A 59 -16.52 -1.13 7.89
CA ASP A 59 -17.65 -1.86 7.26
C ASP A 59 -17.58 -1.88 5.73
N PRO A 60 -16.45 -2.32 5.13
CA PRO A 60 -16.24 -2.21 3.70
C PRO A 60 -17.26 -3.07 2.93
N ALA A 61 -17.82 -2.52 1.85
CA ALA A 61 -18.73 -3.25 0.97
C ALA A 61 -17.99 -4.30 0.13
N VAL A 62 -16.79 -3.98 -0.30
CA VAL A 62 -15.93 -4.84 -1.13
C VAL A 62 -14.46 -4.68 -0.72
N ILE A 63 -13.69 -5.75 -0.80
CA ILE A 63 -12.26 -5.76 -0.51
C ILE A 63 -11.55 -6.45 -1.67
N ALA A 64 -10.63 -5.74 -2.31
CA ALA A 64 -9.71 -6.31 -3.28
C ALA A 64 -8.52 -6.95 -2.56
N VAL A 65 -8.06 -8.09 -3.06
CA VAL A 65 -6.90 -8.81 -2.55
C VAL A 65 -6.06 -9.28 -3.73
N ALA A 66 -4.84 -8.78 -3.85
CA ALA A 66 -3.85 -9.16 -4.85
C ALA A 66 -2.65 -9.82 -4.18
N ARG A 67 -2.75 -11.07 -3.82
CA ARG A 67 -1.74 -11.81 -3.04
C ARG A 67 -1.57 -13.25 -3.55
N PRO A 68 -0.34 -13.83 -3.50
CA PRO A 68 0.86 -13.26 -2.87
C PRO A 68 1.55 -12.21 -3.73
N HIS A 69 2.50 -11.47 -3.14
CA HIS A 69 3.53 -10.76 -3.90
C HIS A 69 4.54 -11.77 -4.47
N HIS A 70 5.23 -11.39 -5.53
CA HIS A 70 6.12 -12.29 -6.25
C HIS A 70 7.57 -11.82 -6.22
N PHE A 71 8.47 -12.79 -6.21
CA PHE A 71 9.90 -12.61 -6.33
C PHE A 71 10.40 -13.59 -7.39
N LEU A 72 10.87 -13.09 -8.54
CA LEU A 72 11.09 -13.87 -9.75
C LEU A 72 12.43 -13.54 -10.40
N TRP A 73 12.93 -14.47 -11.19
CA TRP A 73 13.93 -14.17 -12.19
C TRP A 73 13.32 -13.59 -13.45
N ALA A 74 14.05 -12.71 -14.16
CA ALA A 74 13.62 -12.20 -15.45
C ALA A 74 13.30 -13.35 -16.43
N GLY A 75 12.15 -13.25 -17.10
CA GLY A 75 11.61 -14.28 -17.98
C GLY A 75 10.71 -15.32 -17.32
N GLU A 76 10.65 -15.39 -16.00
CA GLU A 76 9.73 -16.29 -15.29
C GLU A 76 8.28 -15.74 -15.28
N GLU A 77 7.35 -16.64 -15.02
CA GLU A 77 5.91 -16.34 -14.98
C GLU A 77 5.44 -16.16 -13.55
N ALA A 78 4.77 -15.03 -13.30
CA ALA A 78 3.96 -14.82 -12.10
C ALA A 78 2.52 -15.24 -12.34
N VAL A 79 1.87 -15.73 -11.28
CA VAL A 79 0.44 -15.96 -11.22
C VAL A 79 -0.18 -14.89 -10.32
N LEU A 80 -0.66 -13.79 -10.92
CA LEU A 80 -1.36 -12.74 -10.19
C LEU A 80 -2.72 -13.28 -9.77
N ASP A 81 -3.03 -13.23 -8.48
CA ASP A 81 -4.22 -13.86 -7.91
C ASP A 81 -5.03 -12.86 -7.08
N ALA A 82 -6.24 -12.58 -7.55
CA ALA A 82 -7.25 -11.78 -6.85
C ALA A 82 -8.46 -12.62 -6.39
N SER A 83 -8.37 -13.95 -6.44
CA SER A 83 -9.50 -14.86 -6.11
C SER A 83 -9.97 -14.77 -4.66
N LYS A 84 -9.15 -14.21 -3.76
CA LYS A 84 -9.49 -13.97 -2.35
C LYS A 84 -10.16 -12.62 -2.10
N SER A 85 -10.43 -11.85 -3.15
CA SER A 85 -11.25 -10.66 -3.05
C SER A 85 -12.65 -11.01 -2.57
N TRP A 86 -13.24 -10.09 -1.82
CA TRP A 86 -14.47 -10.37 -1.09
C TRP A 86 -15.48 -9.22 -1.24
N SER A 87 -16.77 -9.55 -1.28
CA SER A 87 -17.87 -8.61 -1.15
C SER A 87 -18.79 -8.99 0.00
N LYS A 88 -19.29 -8.02 0.73
CA LYS A 88 -20.29 -8.18 1.77
C LYS A 88 -21.61 -8.76 1.23
N LEU A 89 -21.93 -8.51 -0.04
CA LEU A 89 -23.09 -9.06 -0.72
C LEU A 89 -22.91 -10.53 -1.13
N GLY A 90 -21.67 -11.03 -1.09
CA GLY A 90 -21.35 -12.33 -1.68
C GLY A 90 -21.42 -12.30 -3.21
N GLY A 91 -21.37 -13.49 -3.83
CA GLY A 91 -21.48 -13.64 -5.29
C GLY A 91 -20.17 -13.42 -6.03
N ALA A 92 -20.28 -13.45 -7.36
CA ALA A 92 -19.13 -13.23 -8.24
C ALA A 92 -18.72 -11.75 -8.27
N LEU A 93 -17.40 -11.54 -8.36
CA LEU A 93 -16.81 -10.21 -8.51
C LEU A 93 -16.32 -10.02 -9.93
N ASP A 94 -16.58 -8.87 -10.52
CA ASP A 94 -15.88 -8.44 -11.73
C ASP A 94 -14.47 -8.01 -11.35
N THR A 95 -13.48 -8.62 -11.97
CA THR A 95 -12.05 -8.41 -11.67
C THR A 95 -11.32 -7.96 -12.92
N GLN A 96 -10.69 -6.81 -12.86
CA GLN A 96 -9.92 -6.22 -13.94
C GLN A 96 -8.50 -5.88 -13.46
N TRP A 97 -7.50 -6.36 -14.20
CA TRP A 97 -6.10 -6.01 -13.99
C TRP A 97 -5.69 -4.91 -14.97
N THR A 98 -4.96 -3.91 -14.47
CA THR A 98 -4.20 -2.96 -15.30
C THR A 98 -2.73 -3.18 -15.01
N LEU A 99 -1.98 -3.53 -16.05
CA LEU A 99 -0.58 -3.93 -15.93
C LEU A 99 0.35 -2.75 -16.19
N HIS A 100 1.60 -2.87 -15.74
CA HIS A 100 2.64 -1.84 -15.84
C HIS A 100 2.93 -1.34 -17.27
N ASP A 101 2.55 -2.08 -18.30
CA ASP A 101 2.65 -1.68 -19.71
C ASP A 101 1.37 -1.06 -20.25
N GLY A 102 0.37 -0.81 -19.37
CA GLY A 102 -0.93 -0.24 -19.73
C GLY A 102 -1.92 -1.27 -20.29
N SER A 103 -1.53 -2.53 -20.48
CA SER A 103 -2.46 -3.58 -20.91
C SER A 103 -3.48 -3.90 -19.82
N VAL A 104 -4.68 -4.31 -20.25
CA VAL A 104 -5.81 -4.65 -19.38
C VAL A 104 -6.22 -6.09 -19.59
N ALA A 105 -6.51 -6.80 -18.50
CA ALA A 105 -6.98 -8.18 -18.53
C ALA A 105 -8.07 -8.41 -17.49
N GLY A 106 -9.05 -9.28 -17.81
CA GLY A 106 -10.13 -9.66 -16.89
C GLY A 106 -9.86 -10.99 -16.21
N GLY A 107 -10.58 -11.21 -15.11
CA GLY A 107 -10.58 -12.46 -14.36
C GLY A 107 -9.74 -12.43 -13.09
N PRO A 108 -10.06 -13.31 -12.11
CA PRO A 108 -9.45 -13.29 -10.80
C PRO A 108 -8.00 -13.79 -10.80
N ILE A 109 -7.59 -14.56 -11.80
CA ILE A 109 -6.24 -15.12 -11.93
C ILE A 109 -5.67 -14.75 -13.29
N LEU A 110 -4.46 -14.18 -13.29
CA LEU A 110 -3.76 -13.78 -14.50
C LEU A 110 -2.32 -14.27 -14.47
N LYS A 111 -1.87 -14.93 -15.56
CA LYS A 111 -0.47 -15.31 -15.75
C LYS A 111 0.28 -14.24 -16.52
N ARG A 112 1.43 -13.83 -16.01
CA ARG A 112 2.25 -12.78 -16.63
C ARG A 112 3.73 -13.11 -16.57
N ARG A 113 4.47 -12.86 -17.67
CA ARG A 113 5.93 -12.95 -17.73
C ARG A 113 6.55 -11.57 -17.69
N TYR A 114 7.66 -11.44 -16.94
CA TYR A 114 8.40 -10.21 -16.78
C TYR A 114 9.79 -10.37 -17.38
N PRO A 115 10.03 -9.85 -18.60
CA PRO A 115 11.30 -10.08 -19.31
C PRO A 115 12.46 -9.27 -18.77
N ARG A 116 12.22 -8.22 -17.97
CA ARG A 116 13.23 -7.28 -17.48
C ARG A 116 13.21 -7.19 -15.96
N ALA A 117 14.40 -6.98 -15.38
CA ALA A 117 14.53 -6.71 -13.95
C ALA A 117 13.88 -5.37 -13.58
N GLY A 118 13.23 -5.34 -12.42
CA GLY A 118 12.51 -4.19 -11.89
C GLY A 118 11.61 -4.55 -10.72
N SER A 119 11.00 -3.57 -10.12
CA SER A 119 9.93 -3.74 -9.13
C SER A 119 8.65 -3.20 -9.70
N TYR A 120 7.76 -4.10 -10.05
CA TYR A 120 6.49 -3.82 -10.69
C TYR A 120 5.38 -3.82 -9.64
N SER A 121 4.34 -3.05 -9.89
CA SER A 121 3.12 -3.04 -9.08
C SER A 121 1.94 -3.07 -10.03
N GLU A 122 1.23 -4.19 -10.06
CA GLU A 122 0.10 -4.42 -10.96
C GLU A 122 -1.19 -4.11 -10.24
N ILE A 123 -2.08 -3.37 -10.88
CA ILE A 123 -3.31 -2.87 -10.28
C ILE A 123 -4.42 -3.88 -10.51
N VAL A 124 -5.10 -4.30 -9.45
CA VAL A 124 -6.38 -5.00 -9.56
C VAL A 124 -7.52 -4.09 -9.11
N LYS A 125 -8.54 -4.01 -9.93
CA LYS A 125 -9.84 -3.42 -9.61
C LYS A 125 -10.86 -4.52 -9.47
N VAL A 126 -11.61 -4.52 -8.37
CA VAL A 126 -12.71 -5.45 -8.14
C VAL A 126 -14.00 -4.68 -8.02
N THR A 127 -15.07 -5.17 -8.66
CA THR A 127 -16.39 -4.55 -8.61
C THR A 127 -17.41 -5.60 -8.21
N ASP A 128 -18.28 -5.32 -7.23
CA ASP A 128 -19.38 -6.19 -6.86
C ASP A 128 -20.66 -5.91 -7.65
N ALA A 129 -21.68 -6.72 -7.45
CA ALA A 129 -22.97 -6.62 -8.17
C ALA A 129 -23.72 -5.29 -7.90
N ALA A 130 -23.42 -4.59 -6.80
CA ALA A 130 -23.98 -3.27 -6.49
C ALA A 130 -23.15 -2.11 -7.05
N GLY A 131 -22.05 -2.40 -7.76
CA GLY A 131 -21.15 -1.38 -8.31
C GLY A 131 -20.14 -0.81 -7.29
N ASN A 132 -20.00 -1.41 -6.11
CA ASN A 132 -18.95 -1.02 -5.19
C ASN A 132 -17.59 -1.46 -5.73
N VAL A 133 -16.60 -0.58 -5.60
CA VAL A 133 -15.26 -0.78 -6.16
C VAL A 133 -14.21 -0.77 -5.07
N ALA A 134 -13.23 -1.68 -5.18
CA ALA A 134 -12.01 -1.67 -4.41
C ALA A 134 -10.80 -1.93 -5.31
N TYR A 135 -9.63 -1.50 -4.84
CA TYR A 135 -8.35 -1.70 -5.52
C TYR A 135 -7.35 -2.34 -4.57
N ASP A 136 -6.46 -3.17 -5.13
CA ASP A 136 -5.24 -3.65 -4.48
C ASP A 136 -4.13 -3.74 -5.52
N PHE A 137 -2.90 -3.98 -5.06
CA PHE A 137 -1.72 -3.94 -5.90
C PHE A 137 -0.88 -5.20 -5.69
N ALA A 138 -0.57 -5.90 -6.78
CA ALA A 138 0.32 -7.05 -6.75
C ALA A 138 1.75 -6.59 -7.03
N ASP A 139 2.63 -6.67 -6.03
CA ASP A 139 4.03 -6.35 -6.21
C ASP A 139 4.79 -7.56 -6.76
N VAL A 140 5.56 -7.31 -7.83
CA VAL A 140 6.39 -8.32 -8.50
C VAL A 140 7.82 -7.80 -8.59
N GLN A 141 8.71 -8.36 -7.79
CA GLN A 141 10.13 -8.06 -7.84
C GLN A 141 10.84 -9.04 -8.76
N VAL A 142 11.48 -8.52 -9.80
CA VAL A 142 12.14 -9.31 -10.84
C VAL A 142 13.63 -9.02 -10.85
N ILE A 143 14.44 -10.07 -10.76
CA ILE A 143 15.90 -9.99 -10.71
C ILE A 143 16.49 -10.48 -12.02
N ASP A 144 17.54 -9.80 -12.49
CA ASP A 144 18.35 -10.24 -13.62
C ASP A 144 19.20 -11.44 -13.24
N ARG A 145 18.98 -12.58 -13.89
CA ARG A 145 19.74 -13.81 -13.65
C ARG A 145 21.22 -13.66 -14.03
N ALA A 146 21.54 -12.82 -15.01
CA ALA A 146 22.92 -12.55 -15.41
C ALA A 146 23.67 -11.64 -14.42
N HIS A 147 22.93 -10.87 -13.62
CA HIS A 147 23.49 -9.94 -12.65
C HIS A 147 22.70 -9.99 -11.34
N PRO A 148 22.74 -11.08 -10.58
CA PRO A 148 21.94 -11.29 -9.38
C PRO A 148 22.33 -10.35 -8.23
N ASP A 149 23.50 -9.74 -8.27
CA ASP A 149 24.00 -8.70 -7.37
C ASP A 149 23.37 -7.32 -7.62
N ARG A 150 22.80 -7.09 -8.81
CA ARG A 150 22.17 -5.82 -9.20
C ARG A 150 20.67 -5.87 -8.90
N LEU A 151 20.34 -5.73 -7.65
CA LEU A 151 18.94 -5.76 -7.24
C LEU A 151 18.18 -4.49 -7.72
N PRO A 152 16.93 -4.63 -8.20
CA PRO A 152 16.09 -3.47 -8.47
C PRO A 152 15.82 -2.69 -7.17
N PRO A 153 15.57 -1.38 -7.26
CA PRO A 153 15.11 -0.63 -6.11
C PRO A 153 13.76 -1.16 -5.62
N THR A 154 13.47 -0.97 -4.35
CA THR A 154 12.11 -1.08 -3.81
C THR A 154 11.62 0.30 -3.43
N ILE A 155 10.31 0.55 -3.53
CA ILE A 155 9.70 1.85 -3.29
C ILE A 155 8.51 1.69 -2.35
N HIS A 156 8.45 2.50 -1.30
CA HIS A 156 7.47 2.40 -0.24
C HIS A 156 6.73 3.74 -0.09
N PRO A 157 5.61 3.90 -0.81
CA PRO A 157 4.77 5.07 -0.71
C PRO A 157 3.73 4.93 0.40
N THR A 158 3.31 6.05 0.95
CA THR A 158 2.16 6.16 1.84
C THR A 158 1.54 7.55 1.75
N TYR A 159 0.34 7.75 2.29
CA TYR A 159 -0.32 9.03 2.34
C TYR A 159 -1.15 9.21 3.62
N TYR A 160 -1.47 10.46 3.94
CA TYR A 160 -2.29 10.84 5.08
C TYR A 160 -3.04 12.16 4.77
N PRO A 161 -4.32 12.31 5.17
CA PRO A 161 -5.20 11.30 5.77
C PRO A 161 -5.57 10.18 4.78
N THR A 162 -6.02 9.01 5.26
CA THR A 162 -6.39 7.87 4.44
C THR A 162 -7.89 7.70 4.25
N PHE A 163 -8.70 8.55 4.88
CA PHE A 163 -10.17 8.57 4.82
C PHE A 163 -10.70 9.99 5.03
N ASP A 164 -11.98 10.20 4.72
CA ASP A 164 -12.69 11.49 4.83
C ASP A 164 -12.02 12.62 4.03
N ILE A 165 -11.35 12.29 2.94
CA ILE A 165 -10.68 13.26 2.07
C ILE A 165 -11.73 13.92 1.17
N ARG A 166 -11.75 15.25 1.12
CA ARG A 166 -12.66 16.05 0.29
C ARG A 166 -11.89 16.82 -0.78
N PRO A 167 -12.57 17.25 -1.86
CA PRO A 167 -11.93 18.12 -2.84
C PRO A 167 -11.31 19.36 -2.18
N GLY A 168 -10.03 19.60 -2.50
CA GLY A 168 -9.25 20.71 -1.95
C GLY A 168 -8.51 20.42 -0.66
N ASP A 169 -8.77 19.31 0.03
CA ASP A 169 -8.05 18.94 1.23
C ASP A 169 -6.58 18.63 0.93
N PRO A 170 -5.66 19.00 1.81
CA PRO A 170 -4.25 18.65 1.66
C PRO A 170 -4.04 17.17 2.00
N VAL A 171 -3.56 16.41 1.03
CA VAL A 171 -3.11 15.04 1.22
C VAL A 171 -1.59 15.01 1.19
N ARG A 172 -0.97 14.61 2.29
CA ARG A 172 0.47 14.47 2.41
C ARG A 172 0.89 13.10 1.90
N PHE A 173 1.77 13.07 0.93
CA PHE A 173 2.40 11.86 0.39
C PHE A 173 3.82 11.75 0.90
N THR A 174 4.21 10.55 1.25
CA THR A 174 5.53 10.23 1.77
C THR A 174 6.07 9.01 1.04
N VAL A 175 7.34 9.05 0.63
CA VAL A 175 7.97 7.94 -0.08
C VAL A 175 9.40 7.71 0.40
N ARG A 176 9.83 6.47 0.44
CA ARG A 176 11.21 6.07 0.58
C ARG A 176 11.52 4.92 -0.38
N SER A 177 12.63 5.05 -1.10
CA SER A 177 13.17 3.97 -1.92
C SER A 177 14.39 3.36 -1.25
N PHE A 178 14.65 2.09 -1.55
CA PHE A 178 15.81 1.36 -1.06
C PHE A 178 16.61 0.78 -2.21
N ARG A 179 17.84 0.39 -1.95
CA ARG A 179 18.78 -0.21 -2.91
C ARG A 179 19.13 0.72 -4.06
N THR A 180 19.02 2.04 -3.86
CA THR A 180 19.45 3.03 -4.85
C THR A 180 19.83 4.33 -4.16
N GLN A 181 20.88 4.97 -4.67
CA GLN A 181 21.32 6.32 -4.30
C GLN A 181 21.09 7.31 -5.44
N THR A 182 20.70 6.82 -6.61
CA THR A 182 20.56 7.61 -7.83
C THR A 182 19.10 7.77 -8.23
N GLY A 183 18.82 8.78 -9.02
CA GLY A 183 17.48 9.09 -9.48
C GLY A 183 16.63 9.79 -8.41
N GLN A 184 15.43 10.12 -8.79
CA GLN A 184 14.43 10.78 -7.97
C GLN A 184 13.11 10.01 -8.06
N GLU A 185 12.31 10.07 -7.02
CA GLU A 185 10.94 9.60 -7.08
C GLU A 185 10.10 10.60 -7.86
N THR A 186 9.30 10.09 -8.79
CA THR A 186 8.34 10.87 -9.58
C THR A 186 6.94 10.41 -9.25
N TRP A 187 6.13 11.33 -8.73
CA TRP A 187 4.73 11.14 -8.42
C TRP A 187 3.85 11.57 -9.60
N ASP A 188 2.91 10.72 -9.97
CA ASP A 188 1.74 11.03 -10.79
C ASP A 188 0.50 10.78 -9.92
N PHE A 189 -0.31 11.81 -9.71
CA PHE A 189 -1.48 11.72 -8.84
C PHE A 189 -2.73 11.14 -9.51
N GLY A 190 -2.65 10.83 -10.80
CA GLY A 190 -3.76 10.22 -11.54
C GLY A 190 -4.94 11.14 -11.81
N ASP A 191 -4.81 12.43 -11.56
CA ASP A 191 -5.85 13.47 -11.75
C ASP A 191 -5.59 14.39 -12.94
N GLY A 192 -4.52 14.11 -13.71
CA GLY A 192 -4.09 14.91 -14.86
C GLY A 192 -3.21 16.12 -14.50
N SER A 193 -2.86 16.31 -13.24
CA SER A 193 -1.89 17.32 -12.83
C SER A 193 -0.47 16.94 -13.27
N ALA A 194 0.42 17.92 -13.33
CA ALA A 194 1.82 17.69 -13.68
C ALA A 194 2.50 16.79 -12.64
N PRO A 195 3.35 15.83 -13.05
CA PRO A 195 4.11 14.99 -12.14
C PRO A 195 5.04 15.82 -11.22
N VAL A 196 5.22 15.32 -9.99
CA VAL A 196 6.08 15.97 -8.97
C VAL A 196 7.28 15.10 -8.66
N GLN A 197 8.47 15.69 -8.71
CA GLN A 197 9.71 15.01 -8.35
C GLN A 197 10.10 15.32 -6.91
N VAL A 198 10.52 14.29 -6.19
CA VAL A 198 11.04 14.36 -4.83
C VAL A 198 12.25 13.43 -4.70
N GLN A 199 13.02 13.55 -3.63
CA GLN A 199 14.16 12.68 -3.41
C GLN A 199 14.22 12.18 -1.97
N SER A 200 14.11 10.88 -1.80
CA SER A 200 14.38 10.18 -0.54
C SER A 200 15.87 9.79 -0.45
N ASP A 201 16.32 9.37 0.74
CA ASP A 201 17.74 9.11 0.98
C ASP A 201 18.30 7.83 0.33
N GLY A 202 17.45 6.98 -0.23
CA GLY A 202 17.88 5.73 -0.84
C GLY A 202 18.50 4.72 0.12
N ASN A 203 18.44 4.97 1.43
CA ASN A 203 19.04 4.19 2.52
C ASN A 203 20.58 4.30 2.63
N ALA A 204 21.22 5.23 1.95
CA ALA A 204 22.66 5.38 1.97
C ALA A 204 23.14 6.78 2.40
N GLU A 205 22.43 7.80 1.98
CA GLU A 205 22.67 9.18 2.37
C GLU A 205 21.41 9.78 2.97
N LYS A 206 21.59 10.63 3.98
CA LYS A 206 20.49 11.30 4.64
C LYS A 206 20.08 12.55 3.89
N LEU A 207 19.36 12.38 2.78
CA LEU A 207 18.89 13.44 1.90
C LEU A 207 17.62 14.14 2.40
N SER A 208 16.93 13.53 3.36
CA SER A 208 15.72 14.08 3.97
C SER A 208 15.65 13.72 5.44
N PRO A 209 14.89 14.47 6.28
CA PRO A 209 14.60 14.07 7.65
C PRO A 209 14.01 12.66 7.64
N GLU A 210 14.50 11.77 8.49
CA GLU A 210 14.03 10.39 8.60
C GLU A 210 14.17 9.52 7.32
N GLY A 211 14.87 10.03 6.29
CA GLY A 211 15.11 9.33 5.03
C GLY A 211 13.94 9.32 4.05
N TYR A 212 12.80 9.90 4.40
CA TYR A 212 11.62 9.99 3.55
C TYR A 212 11.56 11.32 2.80
N ALA A 213 11.16 11.28 1.54
CA ALA A 213 10.73 12.48 0.81
C ALA A 213 9.22 12.68 0.99
N VAL A 214 8.83 13.94 1.06
CA VAL A 214 7.44 14.34 1.33
C VAL A 214 6.98 15.34 0.29
N THR A 215 5.74 15.16 -0.19
CA THR A 215 5.03 16.15 -0.99
C THR A 215 3.59 16.26 -0.53
N THR A 216 2.88 17.30 -0.95
CA THR A 216 1.45 17.49 -0.65
C THR A 216 0.71 17.72 -1.95
N HIS A 217 -0.42 17.05 -2.12
CA HIS A 217 -1.30 17.23 -3.26
C HIS A 217 -2.73 17.54 -2.81
N ARG A 218 -3.50 18.21 -3.68
CA ARG A 218 -4.92 18.54 -3.47
C ARG A 218 -5.71 18.11 -4.68
N PHE A 219 -6.54 17.10 -4.50
CA PHE A 219 -7.47 16.67 -5.55
C PHE A 219 -8.62 17.65 -5.64
N THR A 220 -8.96 18.09 -6.83
CA THR A 220 -9.99 19.11 -7.06
C THR A 220 -11.39 18.55 -7.25
N ARG A 221 -11.52 17.24 -7.49
CA ARG A 221 -12.80 16.56 -7.76
C ARG A 221 -12.94 15.31 -6.90
N PRO A 222 -14.17 14.92 -6.55
CA PRO A 222 -14.40 13.62 -5.92
C PRO A 222 -14.11 12.48 -6.93
N GLY A 223 -13.63 11.36 -6.43
CA GLY A 223 -13.32 10.18 -7.25
C GLY A 223 -12.33 9.23 -6.57
N ASP A 224 -12.05 8.16 -7.27
CA ASP A 224 -11.01 7.21 -6.92
C ASP A 224 -9.79 7.49 -7.81
N TYR A 225 -8.65 7.75 -7.19
CA TYR A 225 -7.40 8.07 -7.86
C TYR A 225 -6.37 6.97 -7.61
N ILE A 226 -5.77 6.47 -8.67
CA ILE A 226 -4.58 5.61 -8.57
C ILE A 226 -3.36 6.51 -8.68
N VAL A 227 -2.74 6.76 -7.55
CA VAL A 227 -1.51 7.53 -7.46
C VAL A 227 -0.34 6.61 -7.72
N THR A 228 0.53 6.99 -8.63
CA THR A 228 1.71 6.22 -9.02
C THR A 228 2.97 6.94 -8.59
N VAL A 229 3.93 6.23 -8.03
CA VAL A 229 5.27 6.75 -7.79
C VAL A 229 6.31 5.81 -8.38
N THR A 230 7.31 6.37 -9.02
CA THR A 230 8.35 5.59 -9.69
C THR A 230 9.73 6.12 -9.37
N ARG A 231 10.72 5.22 -9.34
CA ARG A 231 12.14 5.57 -9.28
C ARG A 231 12.95 4.61 -10.15
N THR A 232 13.97 5.12 -10.83
CA THR A 232 14.89 4.32 -11.65
C THR A 232 16.28 4.45 -11.07
N ASN A 233 17.00 3.33 -10.90
CA ASN A 233 18.36 3.31 -10.41
C ASN A 233 19.38 3.45 -11.55
N ARG A 234 20.69 3.49 -11.22
CA ARG A 234 21.80 3.60 -12.17
C ARG A 234 21.88 2.46 -13.20
N HIS A 235 21.24 1.33 -12.94
CA HIS A 235 21.18 0.17 -13.84
C HIS A 235 19.95 0.17 -14.74
N ALA A 236 19.22 1.29 -14.79
CA ALA A 236 17.93 1.45 -15.49
C ALA A 236 16.82 0.50 -14.98
N TYR A 237 16.97 -0.08 -13.78
CA TYR A 237 15.90 -0.83 -13.14
C TYR A 237 14.93 0.13 -12.49
N ARG A 238 13.66 0.01 -12.88
CA ARG A 238 12.58 0.85 -12.39
C ARG A 238 11.83 0.16 -11.27
N ALA A 239 11.52 0.91 -10.22
CA ALA A 239 10.52 0.56 -9.23
C ALA A 239 9.26 1.39 -9.41
N THR A 240 8.12 0.76 -9.28
CA THR A 240 6.79 1.40 -9.31
C THR A 240 6.04 1.01 -8.05
N GLY A 241 5.39 1.98 -7.41
CA GLY A 241 4.45 1.77 -6.33
C GLY A 241 3.15 2.51 -6.62
N HIS A 242 2.04 1.97 -6.15
CA HIS A 242 0.73 2.56 -6.30
C HIS A 242 0.06 2.80 -4.95
N LEU A 243 -0.83 3.79 -4.92
CA LEU A 243 -1.73 4.06 -3.81
C LEU A 243 -3.12 4.30 -4.39
N HIS A 244 -4.14 3.84 -3.69
CA HIS A 244 -5.52 4.19 -3.99
C HIS A 244 -5.96 5.30 -3.05
N VAL A 245 -6.36 6.45 -3.59
CA VAL A 245 -6.86 7.60 -2.85
C VAL A 245 -8.31 7.82 -3.23
N ARG A 246 -9.21 7.73 -2.25
CA ARG A 246 -10.63 8.05 -2.44
C ARG A 246 -10.90 9.43 -1.92
N VAL A 247 -11.42 10.30 -2.81
CA VAL A 247 -11.88 11.65 -2.49
C VAL A 247 -13.41 11.67 -2.52
N GLU A 248 -14.01 11.96 -1.39
CA GLU A 248 -15.45 11.85 -1.20
C GLU A 248 -16.23 13.08 -1.73
N ARG A 249 -17.50 12.88 -2.10
CA ARG A 249 -18.38 13.99 -2.46
C ARG A 249 -18.74 14.83 -1.21
N GLN A 250 -18.85 16.16 -1.37
CA GLN A 250 -19.12 17.08 -0.26
C GLN A 250 -20.42 16.80 0.53
N ASN A 251 -21.36 16.03 0.00
CA ASN A 251 -22.70 15.83 0.56
C ASN A 251 -22.91 14.51 1.33
N THR A 252 -21.91 13.66 1.51
CA THR A 252 -22.05 12.53 2.40
C THR A 252 -21.70 12.94 3.83
N ARG A 253 -22.66 13.54 4.55
CA ARG A 253 -22.62 13.53 6.01
C ARG A 253 -22.61 12.06 6.44
N VAL A 254 -21.46 11.57 6.82
CA VAL A 254 -21.44 10.41 7.70
C VAL A 254 -22.19 10.84 8.95
N PRO A 255 -23.26 10.14 9.39
CA PRO A 255 -23.91 10.47 10.64
C PRO A 255 -22.83 10.49 11.71
N GLU A 256 -22.82 11.53 12.56
CA GLU A 256 -21.95 11.58 13.73
C GLU A 256 -22.11 10.25 14.46
N ARG A 257 -21.03 9.49 14.52
CA ARG A 257 -21.07 8.20 15.19
C ARG A 257 -21.31 8.49 16.67
N PRO A 258 -22.34 7.93 17.30
CA PRO A 258 -22.60 8.21 18.71
C PRO A 258 -21.35 7.88 19.54
N ASN A 259 -21.01 8.80 20.43
CA ASN A 259 -19.87 8.71 21.37
C ASN A 259 -19.92 7.45 22.24
#